data_08490621ef2e0639e7d528aeb47daf22
#
_entry.id   08490621ef2e0639e7d528aeb47daf22
#
_cell.length_a   1.000
_cell.length_b   1.000
_cell.length_c   1.000
_cell.angle_alpha   90.00
_cell.angle_beta   90.00
_cell.angle_gamma   90.00
#
_symmetry.space_group_name_H-M   'P 1'
#
loop_
_entity.id
_entity.type
_entity.pdbx_description
1 polymer ?
#
loop_
_entity_poly.entity_id
_entity_poly.type
_entity_poly.pdbx_seq_one_letter_code
_entity_poly.pdbx_strand_id
1 'polypeptide(L)'
;IFCAGANIYMLGSSTHSFKVNFCKYTNETRLGIEDATEYSGQHYLAALNGVASGGGYELALACEEILLCDDGNSAVSFPETPLLAVLPGTGGLTRLVDKRKVRRDLADVFSTLAEGVRGKRAADWGLVDASIPRSRFDQAVLERAKALGAKTPDKAGPGVKLPPVDANRHGEGDRAATDYRYVSLTVDRAARVATITMLGPDEP
;
A
#
# COMPACT_ATOMS: atom_id res chain seq x y z
N ILE A 1 16.65 9.33 -3.60
CA ILE A 1 15.48 8.48 -3.91
C ILE A 1 14.74 8.24 -2.62
N PHE A 2 13.43 8.49 -2.59
CA PHE A 2 12.56 8.08 -1.49
C PHE A 2 12.26 6.58 -1.58
N CYS A 3 11.65 6.15 -2.68
CA CYS A 3 11.38 4.74 -2.95
C CYS A 3 11.19 4.52 -4.45
N ALA A 4 11.93 3.58 -5.03
CA ALA A 4 11.85 3.25 -6.46
C ALA A 4 10.84 2.13 -6.77
N GLY A 5 10.09 1.67 -5.77
CA GLY A 5 9.13 0.58 -5.92
C GLY A 5 9.76 -0.80 -5.95
N ALA A 6 9.14 -1.71 -6.71
CA ALA A 6 9.53 -3.10 -6.77
C ALA A 6 10.87 -3.33 -7.52
N ASN A 7 11.63 -4.33 -7.08
CA ASN A 7 12.80 -4.78 -7.80
C ASN A 7 12.38 -5.58 -9.06
N ILE A 8 12.48 -4.94 -10.23
CA ILE A 8 12.04 -5.50 -11.52
C ILE A 8 12.81 -6.77 -11.88
N TYR A 9 14.12 -6.85 -11.58
CA TYR A 9 14.92 -8.04 -11.85
C TYR A 9 14.45 -9.21 -11.01
N MET A 10 14.17 -8.99 -9.73
CA MET A 10 13.61 -10.00 -8.84
C MET A 10 12.27 -10.51 -9.38
N LEU A 11 11.37 -9.61 -9.76
CA LEU A 11 10.08 -9.98 -10.32
C LEU A 11 10.24 -10.71 -11.66
N GLY A 12 11.13 -10.25 -12.54
CA GLY A 12 11.38 -10.87 -13.84
C GLY A 12 11.84 -12.33 -13.74
N SER A 13 12.73 -12.61 -12.79
CA SER A 13 13.32 -13.94 -12.57
C SER A 13 12.51 -14.85 -11.64
N SER A 14 11.49 -14.34 -10.98
CA SER A 14 10.71 -15.09 -10.00
C SER A 14 9.67 -16.01 -10.65
N THR A 15 9.27 -17.04 -9.89
CA THR A 15 8.16 -17.91 -10.27
C THR A 15 6.83 -17.16 -10.29
N HIS A 16 5.84 -17.69 -10.98
CA HIS A 16 4.51 -17.10 -11.02
C HIS A 16 3.87 -17.01 -9.61
N SER A 17 4.00 -18.06 -8.80
CA SER A 17 3.50 -18.07 -7.43
C SER A 17 4.13 -16.99 -6.56
N PHE A 18 5.43 -16.72 -6.73
CA PHE A 18 6.10 -15.62 -6.03
C PHE A 18 5.51 -14.26 -6.44
N LYS A 19 5.30 -14.04 -7.75
CA LYS A 19 4.71 -12.80 -8.25
C LYS A 19 3.32 -12.55 -7.68
N VAL A 20 2.48 -13.59 -7.61
CA VAL A 20 1.13 -13.50 -7.01
C VAL A 20 1.22 -13.14 -5.52
N ASN A 21 2.10 -13.82 -4.76
CA ASN A 21 2.29 -13.51 -3.35
C ASN A 21 2.86 -12.11 -3.11
N PHE A 22 3.76 -11.65 -3.97
CA PHE A 22 4.28 -10.29 -3.91
C PHE A 22 3.19 -9.25 -4.15
N CYS A 23 2.36 -9.42 -5.17
CA CYS A 23 1.23 -8.53 -5.44
C CYS A 23 0.22 -8.53 -4.27
N LYS A 24 -0.06 -9.70 -3.71
CA LYS A 24 -0.89 -9.82 -2.49
C LYS A 24 -0.29 -9.00 -1.34
N TYR A 25 0.98 -9.20 -1.05
CA TYR A 25 1.69 -8.49 0.02
C TYR A 25 1.62 -6.96 -0.14
N THR A 26 1.93 -6.43 -1.32
CA THR A 26 1.90 -4.97 -1.55
C THR A 26 0.49 -4.40 -1.43
N ASN A 27 -0.52 -5.12 -1.92
CA ASN A 27 -1.91 -4.69 -1.82
C ASN A 27 -2.44 -4.77 -0.39
N GLU A 28 -2.07 -5.80 0.38
CA GLU A 28 -2.43 -5.92 1.80
C GLU A 28 -1.75 -4.84 2.64
N THR A 29 -0.48 -4.51 2.35
CA THR A 29 0.22 -3.40 3.02
C THR A 29 -0.50 -2.07 2.79
N ARG A 30 -0.87 -1.78 1.54
CA ARG A 30 -1.65 -0.60 1.20
C ARG A 30 -2.99 -0.57 1.94
N LEU A 31 -3.73 -1.67 1.88
CA LEU A 31 -5.03 -1.80 2.55
C LEU A 31 -4.89 -1.59 4.06
N GLY A 32 -3.88 -2.20 4.69
CA GLY A 32 -3.63 -2.04 6.12
C GLY A 32 -3.37 -0.59 6.55
N ILE A 33 -2.70 0.21 5.71
CA ILE A 33 -2.50 1.65 5.95
C ILE A 33 -3.84 2.40 5.84
N GLU A 34 -4.62 2.13 4.79
CA GLU A 34 -5.91 2.77 4.55
C GLU A 34 -6.93 2.41 5.64
N ASP A 35 -7.04 1.13 6.01
CA ASP A 35 -7.91 0.65 7.09
C ASP A 35 -7.52 1.22 8.45
N ALA A 36 -6.22 1.33 8.73
CA ALA A 36 -5.76 1.91 9.99
C ALA A 36 -6.13 3.39 10.11
N THR A 37 -6.12 4.13 9.00
CA THR A 37 -6.58 5.51 8.97
C THR A 37 -8.10 5.59 9.17
N GLU A 38 -8.86 4.77 8.46
CA GLU A 38 -10.32 4.82 8.46
C GLU A 38 -10.93 4.31 9.76
N TYR A 39 -10.43 3.18 10.28
CA TYR A 39 -11.07 2.47 11.39
C TYR A 39 -10.33 2.54 12.72
N SER A 40 -9.03 2.87 12.70
CA SER A 40 -8.21 2.87 13.92
C SER A 40 -7.78 4.25 14.39
N GLY A 41 -8.11 5.32 13.64
CA GLY A 41 -7.72 6.69 13.94
C GLY A 41 -6.19 6.89 13.93
N GLN A 42 -5.45 6.03 13.21
CA GLN A 42 -4.03 6.24 12.95
C GLN A 42 -3.88 7.10 11.70
N HIS A 43 -2.90 7.99 11.72
CA HIS A 43 -2.64 8.89 10.60
C HIS A 43 -1.28 8.58 9.97
N TYR A 44 -1.25 8.53 8.64
CA TYR A 44 -0.04 8.29 7.87
C TYR A 44 0.27 9.49 6.99
N LEU A 45 1.49 10.01 7.14
CA LEU A 45 2.03 11.13 6.38
C LEU A 45 3.21 10.67 5.55
N ALA A 46 3.15 10.81 4.24
CA ALA A 46 4.27 10.56 3.36
C ALA A 46 5.11 11.83 3.16
N ALA A 47 6.34 11.84 3.65
CA ALA A 47 7.29 12.94 3.52
C ALA A 47 8.32 12.61 2.43
N LEU A 48 8.05 12.98 1.19
CA LEU A 48 8.84 12.63 0.01
C LEU A 48 10.02 13.57 -0.14
N ASN A 49 11.19 13.16 0.37
CA ASN A 49 12.45 13.88 0.25
C ASN A 49 13.35 13.36 -0.87
N GLY A 50 12.75 12.83 -1.91
CA GLY A 50 13.38 12.25 -3.09
C GLY A 50 12.33 11.71 -4.06
N VAL A 51 12.78 11.02 -5.11
CA VAL A 51 11.88 10.40 -6.09
C VAL A 51 11.08 9.27 -5.46
N ALA A 52 9.76 9.32 -5.58
CA ALA A 52 8.82 8.24 -5.27
C ALA A 52 8.25 7.72 -6.60
N SER A 53 8.63 6.51 -6.97
CA SER A 53 8.39 5.96 -8.31
C SER A 53 7.68 4.62 -8.25
N GLY A 54 6.70 4.41 -9.11
CA GLY A 54 5.94 3.17 -9.16
C GLY A 54 5.32 2.80 -7.81
N GLY A 55 5.60 1.58 -7.32
CA GLY A 55 5.17 1.13 -6.00
C GLY A 55 5.58 2.05 -4.85
N GLY A 56 6.65 2.84 -5.00
CA GLY A 56 7.04 3.85 -4.01
C GLY A 56 6.05 5.01 -3.93
N TYR A 57 5.50 5.43 -5.08
CA TYR A 57 4.44 6.43 -5.08
C TYR A 57 3.08 5.82 -4.68
N GLU A 58 2.81 4.55 -5.04
CA GLU A 58 1.62 3.84 -4.58
C GLU A 58 1.56 3.71 -3.06
N LEU A 59 2.72 3.51 -2.40
CA LEU A 59 2.83 3.53 -0.94
C LEU A 59 2.46 4.92 -0.37
N ALA A 60 2.96 6.00 -0.99
CA ALA A 60 2.60 7.36 -0.59
C ALA A 60 1.09 7.63 -0.79
N LEU A 61 0.50 7.12 -1.88
CA LEU A 61 -0.94 7.24 -2.14
C LEU A 61 -1.83 6.50 -1.11
N ALA A 62 -1.28 5.50 -0.43
CA ALA A 62 -1.97 4.85 0.69
C ALA A 62 -2.10 5.78 1.91
N CYS A 63 -1.16 6.71 2.09
CA CYS A 63 -1.16 7.67 3.19
C CYS A 63 -2.30 8.69 3.08
N GLU A 64 -2.65 9.32 4.21
CA GLU A 64 -3.67 10.37 4.27
C GLU A 64 -3.17 11.66 3.61
N GLU A 65 -1.89 11.99 3.79
CA GLU A 65 -1.29 13.22 3.30
C GLU A 65 0.10 12.95 2.70
N ILE A 66 0.42 13.67 1.63
CA ILE A 66 1.69 13.53 0.90
C ILE A 66 2.34 14.91 0.78
N LEU A 67 3.52 15.08 1.37
CA LEU A 67 4.34 16.27 1.24
C LEU A 67 5.53 15.97 0.33
N LEU A 68 5.78 16.83 -0.68
CA LEU A 68 6.90 16.70 -1.60
C LEU A 68 7.93 17.79 -1.34
N CYS A 69 9.18 17.40 -1.19
CA CYS A 69 10.29 18.34 -1.11
C CYS A 69 10.50 19.01 -2.46
N ASP A 70 10.54 20.34 -2.48
CA ASP A 70 10.89 21.13 -3.64
C ASP A 70 12.40 21.42 -3.64
N ASP A 71 13.14 20.45 -4.17
CA ASP A 71 14.62 20.47 -4.28
C ASP A 71 15.11 20.31 -5.73
N GLY A 72 14.19 20.36 -6.69
CA GLY A 72 14.46 20.16 -8.10
C GLY A 72 14.66 18.71 -8.53
N ASN A 73 14.83 17.76 -7.58
CA ASN A 73 15.06 16.34 -7.85
C ASN A 73 13.90 15.44 -7.39
N SER A 74 13.22 15.81 -6.31
CA SER A 74 12.07 15.05 -5.79
C SER A 74 10.91 15.07 -6.78
N ALA A 75 10.35 13.89 -7.05
CA ALA A 75 9.29 13.70 -8.05
C ALA A 75 8.40 12.53 -7.67
N VAL A 76 7.19 12.51 -8.22
CA VAL A 76 6.30 11.36 -8.20
C VAL A 76 6.07 10.86 -9.62
N SER A 77 6.00 9.53 -9.84
CA SER A 77 5.87 8.96 -11.19
C SER A 77 5.29 7.54 -11.18
N PHE A 78 4.72 7.15 -12.33
CA PHE A 78 4.39 5.76 -12.68
C PHE A 78 5.16 5.32 -13.92
N PRO A 79 6.49 5.15 -13.84
CA PRO A 79 7.32 4.85 -14.99
C PRO A 79 7.05 3.48 -15.61
N GLU A 80 6.44 2.55 -14.84
CA GLU A 80 6.07 1.23 -15.31
C GLU A 80 5.08 1.27 -16.50
N THR A 81 4.22 2.29 -16.55
CA THR A 81 3.26 2.42 -17.65
C THR A 81 3.95 2.73 -18.98
N PRO A 82 4.71 3.82 -19.14
CA PRO A 82 5.36 4.13 -20.42
C PRO A 82 6.57 3.25 -20.74
N LEU A 83 7.29 2.71 -19.74
CA LEU A 83 8.52 1.96 -19.97
C LEU A 83 8.31 0.46 -20.09
N LEU A 84 7.32 -0.11 -19.40
CA LEU A 84 7.11 -1.54 -19.31
C LEU A 84 5.74 -1.99 -19.84
N ALA A 85 4.89 -1.05 -20.24
CA ALA A 85 3.51 -1.30 -20.69
C ALA A 85 2.68 -2.11 -19.65
N VAL A 86 2.94 -1.86 -18.35
CA VAL A 86 2.19 -2.47 -17.25
C VAL A 86 1.53 -1.38 -16.40
N LEU A 87 0.41 -1.73 -15.79
CA LEU A 87 -0.29 -0.82 -14.88
C LEU A 87 0.35 -0.84 -13.48
N PRO A 88 0.29 0.29 -12.74
CA PRO A 88 0.62 0.31 -11.32
C PRO A 88 -0.20 -0.74 -10.55
N GLY A 89 0.49 -1.76 -10.02
CA GLY A 89 -0.15 -3.00 -9.55
C GLY A 89 -0.75 -2.92 -8.15
N THR A 90 -0.47 -1.85 -7.40
CA THR A 90 -0.97 -1.66 -6.03
C THR A 90 -2.12 -0.64 -5.96
N GLY A 91 -2.79 -0.42 -7.08
CA GLY A 91 -4.00 0.40 -7.17
C GLY A 91 -3.73 1.90 -7.30
N GLY A 92 -2.56 2.29 -7.82
CA GLY A 92 -2.15 3.69 -7.95
C GLY A 92 -3.09 4.52 -8.81
N LEU A 93 -3.54 4.00 -9.97
CA LEU A 93 -4.45 4.73 -10.86
C LEU A 93 -5.81 5.01 -10.19
N THR A 94 -6.34 4.05 -9.45
CA THR A 94 -7.59 4.23 -8.69
C THR A 94 -7.41 5.33 -7.64
N ARG A 95 -6.27 5.33 -6.91
CA ARG A 95 -6.02 6.37 -5.90
C ARG A 95 -5.84 7.76 -6.49
N LEU A 96 -5.25 7.89 -7.67
CA LEU A 96 -5.18 9.18 -8.35
C LEU A 96 -6.58 9.75 -8.59
N VAL A 97 -7.48 8.96 -9.14
CA VAL A 97 -8.80 9.46 -9.58
C VAL A 97 -9.77 9.47 -8.41
N ASP A 98 -9.90 8.38 -7.65
CA ASP A 98 -10.96 8.22 -6.66
C ASP A 98 -10.58 8.82 -5.29
N LYS A 99 -9.34 8.67 -4.84
CA LYS A 99 -8.89 9.20 -3.54
C LYS A 99 -8.41 10.64 -3.65
N ARG A 100 -7.49 10.91 -4.57
CA ARG A 100 -6.87 12.23 -4.75
C ARG A 100 -7.71 13.20 -5.60
N LYS A 101 -8.75 12.70 -6.29
CA LYS A 101 -9.61 13.48 -7.19
C LYS A 101 -8.84 14.19 -8.31
N VAL A 102 -7.71 13.63 -8.73
CA VAL A 102 -6.98 14.14 -9.89
C VAL A 102 -7.89 14.09 -11.11
N ARG A 103 -7.95 15.18 -11.84
CA ARG A 103 -8.70 15.26 -13.10
C ARG A 103 -8.22 14.18 -14.06
N ARG A 104 -9.14 13.45 -14.70
CA ARG A 104 -8.82 12.27 -15.51
C ARG A 104 -7.80 12.54 -16.60
N ASP A 105 -7.93 13.67 -17.31
CA ASP A 105 -6.98 14.06 -18.34
C ASP A 105 -5.55 14.30 -17.81
N LEU A 106 -5.43 14.86 -16.60
CA LEU A 106 -4.14 15.01 -15.92
C LEU A 106 -3.58 13.67 -15.45
N ALA A 107 -4.43 12.76 -14.98
CA ALA A 107 -4.03 11.41 -14.62
C ALA A 107 -3.54 10.61 -15.83
N ASP A 108 -4.20 10.74 -16.98
CA ASP A 108 -3.79 10.12 -18.24
C ASP A 108 -2.42 10.65 -18.69
N VAL A 109 -2.23 11.97 -18.70
CA VAL A 109 -0.92 12.59 -19.04
C VAL A 109 0.15 12.16 -18.04
N PHE A 110 -0.14 12.22 -16.73
CA PHE A 110 0.79 11.79 -15.67
C PHE A 110 1.29 10.36 -15.88
N SER A 111 0.39 9.45 -16.25
CA SER A 111 0.73 8.04 -16.48
C SER A 111 1.62 7.80 -17.71
N THR A 112 1.80 8.80 -18.57
CA THR A 112 2.71 8.75 -19.74
C THR A 112 4.08 9.37 -19.48
N LEU A 113 4.29 10.02 -18.33
CA LEU A 113 5.51 10.73 -17.98
C LEU A 113 6.45 9.83 -17.16
N ALA A 114 7.43 9.19 -17.80
CA ALA A 114 8.39 8.32 -17.12
C ALA A 114 9.20 9.04 -16.04
N GLU A 115 9.60 10.29 -16.30
CA GLU A 115 10.32 11.16 -15.36
C GLU A 115 9.43 11.70 -14.23
N GLY A 116 8.12 11.59 -14.39
CA GLY A 116 7.14 12.05 -13.40
C GLY A 116 6.96 13.56 -13.32
N VAL A 117 6.37 14.01 -12.22
CA VAL A 117 6.00 15.41 -11.99
C VAL A 117 6.63 15.89 -10.67
N ARG A 118 7.12 17.16 -10.67
CA ARG A 118 7.88 17.76 -9.58
C ARG A 118 7.28 19.06 -9.11
N GLY A 119 7.72 19.49 -7.92
CA GLY A 119 7.51 20.83 -7.40
C GLY A 119 6.05 21.25 -7.41
N LYS A 120 5.83 22.53 -7.66
CA LYS A 120 4.48 23.13 -7.67
C LYS A 120 3.49 22.41 -8.61
N ARG A 121 3.95 21.89 -9.76
CA ARG A 121 3.08 21.18 -10.70
C ARG A 121 2.48 19.92 -10.06
N ALA A 122 3.23 19.20 -9.24
CA ALA A 122 2.72 18.02 -8.54
C ALA A 122 1.58 18.37 -7.57
N ALA A 123 1.70 19.49 -6.88
CA ALA A 123 0.64 20.00 -6.01
C ALA A 123 -0.56 20.55 -6.81
N ASP A 124 -0.32 21.35 -7.85
CA ASP A 124 -1.38 21.91 -8.70
C ASP A 124 -2.22 20.82 -9.39
N TRP A 125 -1.63 19.68 -9.70
CA TRP A 125 -2.32 18.54 -10.30
C TRP A 125 -2.99 17.64 -9.26
N GLY A 126 -2.81 17.90 -7.97
CA GLY A 126 -3.37 17.09 -6.89
C GLY A 126 -2.64 15.78 -6.65
N LEU A 127 -1.44 15.59 -7.26
CA LEU A 127 -0.63 14.39 -7.07
C LEU A 127 -0.07 14.31 -5.64
N VAL A 128 0.21 15.46 -5.03
CA VAL A 128 0.65 15.63 -3.64
C VAL A 128 -0.14 16.75 -2.98
N ASP A 129 -0.17 16.81 -1.66
CA ASP A 129 -0.92 17.86 -0.94
C ASP A 129 -0.17 19.18 -0.91
N ALA A 130 1.16 19.13 -0.82
CA ALA A 130 1.99 20.33 -0.88
C ALA A 130 3.38 20.03 -1.46
N SER A 131 3.94 21.04 -2.14
CA SER A 131 5.34 21.10 -2.53
C SER A 131 6.03 22.15 -1.67
N ILE A 132 7.06 21.76 -0.93
CA ILE A 132 7.66 22.55 0.15
C ILE A 132 9.15 22.72 -0.10
N PRO A 133 9.69 23.96 -0.11
CA PRO A 133 11.11 24.21 -0.27
C PRO A 133 11.95 23.43 0.74
N ARG A 134 13.08 22.89 0.30
CA ARG A 134 13.98 22.05 1.11
C ARG A 134 14.31 22.68 2.48
N SER A 135 14.54 23.98 2.51
CA SER A 135 14.91 24.70 3.75
C SER A 135 13.82 24.70 4.83
N ARG A 136 12.56 24.44 4.46
CA ARG A 136 11.40 24.39 5.38
C ARG A 136 10.76 23.02 5.47
N PHE A 137 11.28 22.04 4.72
CA PHE A 137 10.62 20.74 4.56
C PHE A 137 10.49 19.99 5.88
N ASP A 138 11.58 19.84 6.62
CA ASP A 138 11.61 19.07 7.86
C ASP A 138 10.70 19.69 8.94
N GLN A 139 10.70 21.03 9.02
CA GLN A 139 9.81 21.75 9.94
C GLN A 139 8.33 21.57 9.56
N ALA A 140 7.99 21.68 8.28
CA ALA A 140 6.61 21.50 7.80
C ALA A 140 6.12 20.07 8.02
N VAL A 141 6.98 19.06 7.79
CA VAL A 141 6.65 17.65 8.10
C VAL A 141 6.33 17.48 9.58
N LEU A 142 7.16 18.04 10.47
CA LEU A 142 6.94 17.96 11.92
C LEU A 142 5.61 18.62 12.34
N GLU A 143 5.32 19.80 11.79
CA GLU A 143 4.07 20.55 12.07
C GLU A 143 2.85 19.75 11.61
N ARG A 144 2.90 19.20 10.38
CA ARG A 144 1.81 18.37 9.86
C ARG A 144 1.62 17.08 10.65
N ALA A 145 2.70 16.40 11.01
CA ALA A 145 2.64 15.19 11.83
C ALA A 145 1.99 15.47 13.20
N LYS A 146 2.34 16.58 13.85
CA LYS A 146 1.72 17.01 15.10
C LYS A 146 0.23 17.31 14.91
N ALA A 147 -0.13 18.01 13.85
CA ALA A 147 -1.52 18.35 13.55
C ALA A 147 -2.37 17.10 13.25
N LEU A 148 -1.83 16.12 12.56
CA LEU A 148 -2.48 14.84 12.33
C LEU A 148 -2.61 14.04 13.63
N GLY A 149 -1.52 13.93 14.40
CA GLY A 149 -1.51 13.22 15.69
C GLY A 149 -2.50 13.78 16.70
N ALA A 150 -2.73 15.09 16.66
CA ALA A 150 -3.75 15.73 17.52
C ALA A 150 -5.20 15.31 17.20
N LYS A 151 -5.45 14.72 16.03
CA LYS A 151 -6.76 14.16 15.67
C LYS A 151 -6.97 12.75 16.19
N THR A 152 -5.89 12.06 16.56
CA THR A 152 -5.96 10.67 17.05
C THR A 152 -6.66 10.66 18.41
N PRO A 153 -7.75 9.90 18.56
CA PRO A 153 -8.43 9.80 19.86
C PRO A 153 -7.51 9.09 20.89
N ASP A 154 -7.56 9.57 22.11
CA ASP A 154 -6.91 8.89 23.23
C ASP A 154 -7.51 7.49 23.40
N LYS A 155 -6.69 6.47 23.21
CA LYS A 155 -7.06 5.07 23.42
C LYS A 155 -6.59 4.65 24.82
N ALA A 156 -7.50 4.72 25.77
CA ALA A 156 -7.25 4.22 27.13
C ALA A 156 -7.29 2.68 27.11
N GLY A 157 -6.37 2.05 27.84
CA GLY A 157 -6.37 0.62 28.08
C GLY A 157 -5.16 -0.13 27.50
N PRO A 158 -4.96 -1.37 27.92
CA PRO A 158 -3.75 -2.15 27.60
C PRO A 158 -3.70 -2.70 26.17
N GLY A 159 -4.71 -2.47 25.34
CA GLY A 159 -4.84 -3.09 24.03
C GLY A 159 -5.24 -4.56 24.10
N VAL A 160 -5.48 -5.17 22.95
CA VAL A 160 -5.82 -6.60 22.84
C VAL A 160 -4.54 -7.39 22.60
N LYS A 161 -4.23 -8.30 23.52
CA LYS A 161 -3.14 -9.26 23.33
C LYS A 161 -3.69 -10.47 22.55
N LEU A 162 -3.28 -10.61 21.31
CA LEU A 162 -3.63 -11.77 20.50
C LEU A 162 -2.81 -12.98 20.95
N PRO A 163 -3.44 -14.09 21.33
CA PRO A 163 -2.73 -15.34 21.58
C PRO A 163 -2.19 -15.91 20.26
N PRO A 164 -1.18 -16.80 20.33
CA PRO A 164 -0.78 -17.57 19.15
C PRO A 164 -1.98 -18.30 18.55
N VAL A 165 -1.99 -18.41 17.23
CA VAL A 165 -3.03 -19.16 16.53
C VAL A 165 -2.62 -20.63 16.51
N ASP A 166 -3.35 -21.46 17.27
CA ASP A 166 -3.16 -22.90 17.25
C ASP A 166 -3.73 -23.48 15.97
N ALA A 167 -2.86 -24.14 15.19
CA ALA A 167 -3.22 -24.79 13.96
C ALA A 167 -2.78 -26.25 14.00
N ASN A 168 -3.73 -27.16 13.92
CA ASN A 168 -3.44 -28.58 13.78
C ASN A 168 -3.34 -28.95 12.30
N ARG A 169 -2.14 -29.31 11.87
CA ARG A 169 -1.86 -29.70 10.48
C ARG A 169 -1.73 -31.24 10.40
N HIS A 170 -2.48 -31.82 9.49
CA HIS A 170 -2.48 -33.26 9.28
C HIS A 170 -2.75 -33.61 7.82
N GLY A 171 -2.55 -34.90 7.50
CA GLY A 171 -2.61 -35.39 6.12
C GLY A 171 -1.28 -35.19 5.37
N GLU A 172 -1.04 -36.03 4.39
CA GLU A 172 0.17 -36.05 3.55
C GLU A 172 -0.17 -36.23 2.08
N GLY A 173 0.79 -35.94 1.21
CA GLY A 173 0.68 -36.15 -0.22
C GLY A 173 -0.41 -35.26 -0.87
N ASP A 174 -1.34 -35.90 -1.55
CA ASP A 174 -2.40 -35.22 -2.29
C ASP A 174 -3.52 -34.65 -1.41
N ARG A 175 -3.58 -35.06 -0.14
CA ARG A 175 -4.57 -34.55 0.81
C ARG A 175 -3.89 -33.99 2.05
N ALA A 176 -4.07 -32.70 2.26
CA ALA A 176 -3.58 -31.98 3.43
C ALA A 176 -4.75 -31.25 4.10
N ALA A 177 -4.73 -31.17 5.44
CA ALA A 177 -5.71 -30.43 6.19
C ALA A 177 -5.03 -29.55 7.24
N THR A 178 -5.67 -28.44 7.57
CA THR A 178 -5.27 -27.54 8.65
C THR A 178 -6.54 -27.12 9.41
N ASP A 179 -6.62 -27.47 10.67
CA ASP A 179 -7.75 -27.17 11.52
C ASP A 179 -7.38 -26.07 12.53
N TYR A 180 -8.21 -25.06 12.57
CA TYR A 180 -8.29 -24.04 13.62
C TYR A 180 -9.57 -24.25 14.40
N ARG A 181 -9.77 -23.52 15.48
CA ARG A 181 -10.95 -23.69 16.36
C ARG A 181 -12.28 -23.60 15.60
N TYR A 182 -12.42 -22.64 14.72
CA TYR A 182 -13.68 -22.38 13.99
C TYR A 182 -13.55 -22.41 12.48
N VAL A 183 -12.36 -22.73 11.96
CA VAL A 183 -12.12 -22.82 10.52
C VAL A 183 -11.29 -24.05 10.24
N SER A 184 -11.67 -24.83 9.24
CA SER A 184 -10.80 -25.87 8.69
C SER A 184 -10.54 -25.63 7.20
N LEU A 185 -9.34 -25.98 6.77
CA LEU A 185 -8.93 -25.98 5.37
C LEU A 185 -8.54 -27.42 4.99
N THR A 186 -9.22 -27.98 4.01
CA THR A 186 -8.83 -29.25 3.37
C THR A 186 -8.40 -29.00 1.93
N VAL A 187 -7.26 -29.56 1.56
CA VAL A 187 -6.73 -29.45 0.18
C VAL A 187 -6.66 -30.84 -0.43
N ASP A 188 -7.39 -31.05 -1.53
CA ASP A 188 -7.30 -32.22 -2.39
C ASP A 188 -6.57 -31.82 -3.69
N ARG A 189 -5.29 -32.20 -3.82
CA ARG A 189 -4.46 -31.81 -4.95
C ARG A 189 -4.84 -32.58 -6.21
N ALA A 190 -5.24 -33.85 -6.05
CA ALA A 190 -5.68 -34.66 -7.17
C ALA A 190 -6.96 -34.11 -7.79
N ALA A 191 -7.93 -33.73 -6.98
CA ALA A 191 -9.14 -33.07 -7.42
C ALA A 191 -8.95 -31.57 -7.77
N ARG A 192 -7.81 -30.97 -7.40
CA ARG A 192 -7.51 -29.53 -7.52
C ARG A 192 -8.54 -28.66 -6.80
N VAL A 193 -8.98 -29.10 -5.63
CA VAL A 193 -9.99 -28.44 -4.80
C VAL A 193 -9.42 -28.11 -3.43
N ALA A 194 -9.68 -26.90 -2.95
CA ALA A 194 -9.51 -26.50 -1.57
C ALA A 194 -10.88 -26.17 -0.96
N THR A 195 -11.18 -26.78 0.17
CA THR A 195 -12.44 -26.54 0.90
C THR A 195 -12.12 -25.82 2.21
N ILE A 196 -12.75 -24.68 2.42
CA ILE A 196 -12.73 -23.94 3.68
C ILE A 196 -14.08 -24.16 4.35
N THR A 197 -14.06 -24.70 5.56
CA THR A 197 -15.26 -24.88 6.37
C THR A 197 -15.19 -23.92 7.56
N MET A 198 -16.22 -23.10 7.74
CA MET A 198 -16.39 -22.25 8.91
C MET A 198 -17.44 -22.87 9.84
N LEU A 199 -17.08 -22.99 11.10
CA LEU A 199 -17.98 -23.44 12.15
C LEU A 199 -18.54 -22.23 12.91
N GLY A 200 -19.78 -22.32 13.34
CA GLY A 200 -20.35 -21.33 14.23
C GLY A 200 -19.69 -21.36 15.62
N PRO A 201 -19.92 -20.33 16.46
CA PRO A 201 -19.46 -20.36 17.85
C PRO A 201 -20.09 -21.52 18.62
N ASP A 202 -19.40 -21.98 19.67
CA ASP A 202 -19.87 -23.08 20.51
C ASP A 202 -21.15 -22.71 21.28
N GLU A 203 -21.34 -21.41 21.53
CA GLU A 203 -22.55 -20.84 22.16
C GLU A 203 -23.05 -19.64 21.34
N PRO A 204 -24.36 -19.41 21.27
CA PRO A 204 -24.96 -18.31 20.54
C PRO A 204 -24.67 -16.93 21.15
#